data_1a91f24eddc6af2da6946eacbc300732
#
_entry.id   1a91f24eddc6af2da6946eacbc300732
#
_cell.length_a   1.000
_cell.length_b   1.000
_cell.length_c   1.000
_cell.angle_alpha   90.00
_cell.angle_beta   90.00
_cell.angle_gamma   90.00
#
_symmetry.space_group_name_H-M   'P 1'
#
loop_
_entity.id
_entity.type
_entity.pdbx_description
1 polymer ?
#
loop_
_entity_poly.entity_id
_entity_poly.type
_entity_poly.pdbx_seq_one_letter_code
_entity_poly.pdbx_strand_id
1 'polypeptide(L)'
;MNVLVTGAFQLNSEELAMLEAAGHKVFTHPDERAPVEQPERYEAVVCNGLFLYNPIESFTNLRLIQLTSAGLDRVPLDYIRAHGIELHNAAGVYSVPMAEFAVCGILQLYKQSRFFAANQAQHKWEKHRGLLELSSKRVCILGCGDVGREIAKRLKALSLRLTLIFI
;
A
#
# COMPACT_ATOMS: atom_id res chain seq x y z
N MET A 1 8.60 15.26 20.12
CA MET A 1 7.76 15.84 19.05
C MET A 1 6.29 15.56 19.33
N ASN A 2 5.42 16.45 18.89
CA ASN A 2 3.98 16.18 18.80
C ASN A 2 3.70 15.46 17.47
N VAL A 3 3.25 14.22 17.55
CA VAL A 3 3.01 13.35 16.38
C VAL A 3 1.51 13.17 16.18
N LEU A 4 1.00 13.52 15.00
CA LEU A 4 -0.37 13.25 14.60
C LEU A 4 -0.41 11.93 13.82
N VAL A 5 -1.22 10.98 14.26
CA VAL A 5 -1.47 9.72 13.54
C VAL A 5 -2.91 9.71 13.07
N THR A 6 -3.10 9.65 11.75
CA THR A 6 -4.44 9.64 11.17
C THR A 6 -5.03 8.23 11.14
N GLY A 7 -6.34 8.13 10.85
CA GLY A 7 -7.03 6.86 10.69
C GLY A 7 -6.49 5.96 9.55
N ALA A 8 -5.53 6.46 8.76
CA ALA A 8 -4.82 5.68 7.76
C ALA A 8 -3.85 4.64 8.37
N PHE A 9 -3.52 4.79 9.65
CA PHE A 9 -2.67 3.86 10.39
C PHE A 9 -3.21 3.66 11.82
N GLN A 10 -3.24 2.40 12.26
CA GLN A 10 -3.66 2.07 13.63
C GLN A 10 -2.46 1.60 14.42
N LEU A 11 -2.04 2.42 15.38
CA LEU A 11 -1.03 2.04 16.35
C LEU A 11 -1.61 1.01 17.33
N ASN A 12 -0.89 -0.06 17.55
CA ASN A 12 -1.15 -0.94 18.69
C ASN A 12 -0.56 -0.34 19.98
N SER A 13 -0.90 -0.94 21.13
CA SER A 13 -0.46 -0.42 22.43
C SER A 13 1.06 -0.49 22.63
N GLU A 14 1.75 -1.45 22.02
CA GLU A 14 3.21 -1.58 22.11
C GLU A 14 3.91 -0.49 21.29
N GLU A 15 3.44 -0.25 20.05
CA GLU A 15 3.95 0.82 19.18
C GLU A 15 3.73 2.20 19.79
N LEU A 16 2.57 2.42 20.40
CA LEU A 16 2.28 3.67 21.12
C LEU A 16 3.25 3.86 22.28
N ALA A 17 3.44 2.84 23.12
CA ALA A 17 4.37 2.89 24.25
C ALA A 17 5.82 3.15 23.80
N MET A 18 6.25 2.61 22.65
CA MET A 18 7.57 2.88 22.07
C MET A 18 7.75 4.36 21.71
N LEU A 19 6.75 4.96 21.06
CA LEU A 19 6.80 6.38 20.71
C LEU A 19 6.81 7.28 21.95
N GLU A 20 6.01 6.98 22.96
CA GLU A 20 5.95 7.72 24.23
C GLU A 20 7.26 7.58 25.01
N ALA A 21 7.85 6.39 25.08
CA ALA A 21 9.14 6.15 25.72
C ALA A 21 10.29 6.91 25.03
N ALA A 22 10.17 7.14 23.71
CA ALA A 22 11.08 7.98 22.95
C ALA A 22 10.84 9.51 23.14
N GLY A 23 9.92 9.90 24.03
CA GLY A 23 9.62 11.28 24.36
C GLY A 23 8.69 11.98 23.37
N HIS A 24 7.94 11.22 22.58
CA HIS A 24 6.94 11.80 21.69
C HIS A 24 5.55 11.84 22.34
N LYS A 25 4.75 12.84 21.98
CA LYS A 25 3.33 12.90 22.33
C LYS A 25 2.50 12.54 21.10
N VAL A 26 1.71 11.48 21.19
CA VAL A 26 0.91 10.98 20.07
C VAL A 26 -0.53 11.48 20.19
N PHE A 27 -1.06 11.96 19.07
CA PHE A 27 -2.43 12.43 18.90
C PHE A 27 -3.05 11.67 17.74
N THR A 28 -4.34 11.37 17.84
CA THR A 28 -5.06 10.63 16.80
C THR A 28 -6.07 11.53 16.09
N HIS A 29 -6.19 11.35 14.76
CA HIS A 29 -7.17 12.01 13.92
C HIS A 29 -7.84 10.99 13.01
N PRO A 30 -9.05 10.47 13.36
CA PRO A 30 -9.62 9.29 12.71
C PRO A 30 -9.98 9.48 11.24
N ASP A 31 -10.41 10.66 10.82
CA ASP A 31 -10.84 10.93 9.44
C ASP A 31 -10.01 12.07 8.82
N GLU A 32 -9.14 11.73 7.88
CA GLU A 32 -8.28 12.68 7.17
C GLU A 32 -9.04 13.77 6.39
N ARG A 33 -10.33 13.54 6.12
CA ARG A 33 -11.19 14.52 5.43
C ARG A 33 -11.74 15.59 6.37
N ALA A 34 -11.74 15.32 7.66
CA ALA A 34 -12.15 16.29 8.65
C ALA A 34 -11.03 17.33 8.89
N PRO A 35 -11.38 18.58 9.22
CA PRO A 35 -10.39 19.59 9.59
C PRO A 35 -9.56 19.16 10.79
N VAL A 36 -8.25 19.33 10.72
CA VAL A 36 -7.35 19.13 11.86
C VAL A 36 -7.37 20.35 12.75
N GLU A 37 -7.67 20.15 14.03
CA GLU A 37 -7.62 21.22 15.03
C GLU A 37 -6.18 21.52 15.43
N GLN A 38 -5.84 22.81 15.49
CA GLN A 38 -4.51 23.32 15.87
C GLN A 38 -3.38 22.62 15.09
N PRO A 39 -3.40 22.65 13.75
CA PRO A 39 -2.43 21.94 12.91
C PRO A 39 -0.98 22.42 13.17
N GLU A 40 -0.79 23.67 13.60
CA GLU A 40 0.49 24.27 13.95
C GLU A 40 1.20 23.58 15.13
N ARG A 41 0.47 22.80 15.94
CA ARG A 41 1.06 22.08 17.09
C ARG A 41 1.85 20.82 16.71
N TYR A 42 1.65 20.29 15.50
CA TYR A 42 2.22 19.00 15.08
C TYR A 42 3.56 19.19 14.36
N GLU A 43 4.56 18.45 14.78
CA GLU A 43 5.90 18.41 14.20
C GLU A 43 6.09 17.21 13.27
N ALA A 44 5.30 16.15 13.47
CA ALA A 44 5.31 14.96 12.62
C ALA A 44 3.88 14.48 12.35
N VAL A 45 3.66 13.93 11.15
CA VAL A 45 2.36 13.40 10.73
C VAL A 45 2.53 12.02 10.09
N VAL A 46 1.72 11.05 10.53
CA VAL A 46 1.55 9.75 9.87
C VAL A 46 0.19 9.74 9.18
N CYS A 47 0.18 9.72 7.85
CA CYS A 47 -1.04 9.92 7.06
C CYS A 47 -1.00 9.20 5.71
N ASN A 48 -2.12 9.23 4.98
CA ASN A 48 -2.22 8.80 3.58
C ASN A 48 -2.64 9.96 2.66
N GLY A 49 -3.80 10.54 2.89
CA GLY A 49 -4.39 11.58 2.04
C GLY A 49 -4.72 12.87 2.77
N LEU A 50 -4.18 13.09 3.96
CA LEU A 50 -4.49 14.23 4.83
C LEU A 50 -4.41 15.57 4.09
N PHE A 51 -3.35 15.77 3.31
CA PHE A 51 -3.07 17.03 2.61
C PHE A 51 -3.90 17.24 1.34
N LEU A 52 -4.78 16.32 0.99
CA LEU A 52 -5.84 16.55 -0.02
C LEU A 52 -7.00 17.38 0.55
N TYR A 53 -7.14 17.41 1.87
CA TYR A 53 -8.28 18.02 2.57
C TYR A 53 -7.86 19.09 3.57
N ASN A 54 -6.62 19.04 4.06
CA ASN A 54 -6.07 19.96 5.04
C ASN A 54 -4.86 20.67 4.44
N PRO A 55 -4.87 22.01 4.29
CA PRO A 55 -3.75 22.76 3.72
C PRO A 55 -2.46 22.54 4.52
N ILE A 56 -1.39 22.13 3.85
CA ILE A 56 -0.10 21.85 4.52
C ILE A 56 0.48 23.13 5.14
N GLU A 57 0.16 24.29 4.60
CA GLU A 57 0.61 25.62 5.07
C GLU A 57 0.15 25.91 6.50
N SER A 58 -0.94 25.28 6.95
CA SER A 58 -1.43 25.43 8.33
C SER A 58 -0.58 24.67 9.36
N PHE A 59 0.21 23.69 8.92
CA PHE A 59 1.10 22.90 9.77
C PHE A 59 2.48 23.57 9.90
N THR A 60 2.52 24.77 10.47
CA THR A 60 3.70 25.64 10.46
C THR A 60 4.94 25.09 11.18
N ASN A 61 4.77 24.08 12.06
CA ASN A 61 5.87 23.43 12.76
C ASN A 61 6.20 22.03 12.20
N LEU A 62 5.60 21.64 11.06
CA LEU A 62 5.78 20.31 10.47
C LEU A 62 7.21 20.10 9.97
N ARG A 63 7.82 19.01 10.39
CA ARG A 63 9.21 18.65 10.07
C ARG A 63 9.31 17.26 9.42
N LEU A 64 8.33 16.38 9.67
CA LEU A 64 8.35 15.00 9.21
C LEU A 64 6.95 14.56 8.74
N ILE A 65 6.91 13.94 7.58
CA ILE A 65 5.71 13.25 7.06
C ILE A 65 6.07 11.79 6.81
N GLN A 66 5.35 10.87 7.44
CA GLN A 66 5.37 9.45 7.12
C GLN A 66 4.07 9.08 6.41
N LEU A 67 4.16 8.74 5.13
CA LEU A 67 3.02 8.23 4.38
C LEU A 67 2.82 6.74 4.61
N THR A 68 1.57 6.30 4.68
CA THR A 68 1.19 4.89 4.70
C THR A 68 1.04 4.30 3.29
N SER A 69 1.17 5.12 2.24
CA SER A 69 1.20 4.73 0.83
C SER A 69 2.61 4.73 0.26
N ALA A 70 2.82 3.99 -0.82
CA ALA A 70 4.05 4.05 -1.60
C ALA A 70 4.07 5.25 -2.57
N GLY A 71 2.91 5.67 -3.09
CA GLY A 71 2.77 6.82 -3.97
C GLY A 71 2.92 8.15 -3.22
N LEU A 72 3.38 9.18 -3.93
CA LEU A 72 3.59 10.54 -3.42
C LEU A 72 2.61 11.54 -4.04
N ASP A 73 1.63 11.09 -4.80
CA ASP A 73 0.66 11.88 -5.54
C ASP A 73 -0.35 12.66 -4.67
N ARG A 74 -0.39 12.34 -3.38
CA ARG A 74 -1.33 12.91 -2.41
C ARG A 74 -0.72 13.97 -1.50
N VAL A 75 0.51 14.40 -1.77
CA VAL A 75 1.21 15.39 -0.99
C VAL A 75 1.78 16.50 -1.88
N PRO A 76 1.83 17.76 -1.41
CA PRO A 76 2.37 18.89 -2.15
C PRO A 76 3.90 18.87 -2.11
N LEU A 77 4.54 18.11 -3.01
CA LEU A 77 5.98 17.86 -3.03
C LEU A 77 6.82 19.15 -3.10
N ASP A 78 6.34 20.16 -3.85
CA ASP A 78 7.08 21.41 -4.01
C ASP A 78 7.13 22.20 -2.71
N TYR A 79 6.02 22.25 -1.97
CA TYR A 79 5.97 22.84 -0.65
C TYR A 79 6.91 22.13 0.35
N ILE A 80 6.84 20.79 0.37
CA ILE A 80 7.66 19.93 1.24
C ILE A 80 9.15 20.20 1.01
N ARG A 81 9.58 20.24 -0.25
CA ARG A 81 10.97 20.53 -0.62
C ARG A 81 11.40 21.95 -0.23
N ALA A 82 10.54 22.94 -0.51
CA ALA A 82 10.83 24.34 -0.23
C ALA A 82 10.99 24.63 1.27
N HIS A 83 10.30 23.87 2.13
CA HIS A 83 10.32 24.05 3.59
C HIS A 83 11.22 23.04 4.32
N GLY A 84 11.94 22.17 3.58
CA GLY A 84 12.86 21.20 4.17
C GLY A 84 12.17 20.16 5.05
N ILE A 85 10.91 19.82 4.76
CA ILE A 85 10.15 18.81 5.48
C ILE A 85 10.64 17.43 5.04
N GLU A 86 10.98 16.57 6.00
CA GLU A 86 11.38 15.19 5.74
C GLU A 86 10.16 14.37 5.34
N LEU A 87 10.26 13.65 4.20
CA LEU A 87 9.16 12.85 3.66
C LEU A 87 9.59 11.40 3.48
N HIS A 88 8.88 10.49 4.16
CA HIS A 88 8.99 9.05 3.99
C HIS A 88 7.68 8.46 3.48
N ASN A 89 7.79 7.34 2.76
CA ASN A 89 6.65 6.60 2.26
C ASN A 89 6.74 5.10 2.63
N ALA A 90 5.69 4.34 2.31
CA ALA A 90 5.63 2.91 2.56
C ALA A 90 6.12 2.07 1.36
N ALA A 91 7.17 2.53 0.66
CA ALA A 91 7.76 1.77 -0.46
C ALA A 91 8.21 0.38 0.01
N GLY A 92 7.92 -0.65 -0.78
CA GLY A 92 8.26 -2.04 -0.47
C GLY A 92 7.27 -2.77 0.45
N VAL A 93 6.55 -2.07 1.33
CA VAL A 93 5.62 -2.69 2.31
C VAL A 93 4.55 -3.54 1.64
N TYR A 94 3.98 -3.05 0.54
CA TYR A 94 2.89 -3.72 -0.18
C TYR A 94 3.36 -4.61 -1.33
N SER A 95 4.66 -4.69 -1.62
CA SER A 95 5.16 -5.37 -2.82
C SER A 95 4.89 -6.86 -2.81
N VAL A 96 5.06 -7.51 -1.67
CA VAL A 96 4.79 -8.94 -1.49
C VAL A 96 3.29 -9.24 -1.57
N PRO A 97 2.41 -8.63 -0.75
CA PRO A 97 0.98 -8.94 -0.80
C PRO A 97 0.35 -8.58 -2.15
N MET A 98 0.77 -7.51 -2.82
CA MET A 98 0.28 -7.18 -4.16
C MET A 98 0.72 -8.21 -5.20
N ALA A 99 1.95 -8.71 -5.12
CA ALA A 99 2.44 -9.75 -6.02
C ALA A 99 1.69 -11.07 -5.81
N GLU A 100 1.41 -11.43 -4.58
CA GLU A 100 0.61 -12.63 -4.25
C GLU A 100 -0.82 -12.51 -4.75
N PHE A 101 -1.44 -11.33 -4.60
CA PHE A 101 -2.77 -11.06 -5.12
C PHE A 101 -2.82 -11.19 -6.65
N ALA A 102 -1.82 -10.64 -7.36
CA ALA A 102 -1.72 -10.76 -8.82
C ALA A 102 -1.58 -12.22 -9.27
N VAL A 103 -0.72 -13.00 -8.64
CA VAL A 103 -0.53 -14.41 -8.95
C VAL A 103 -1.78 -15.23 -8.63
N CYS A 104 -2.43 -14.94 -7.49
CA CYS A 104 -3.71 -15.54 -7.13
C CYS A 104 -4.77 -15.28 -8.20
N GLY A 105 -4.91 -14.03 -8.67
CA GLY A 105 -5.85 -13.68 -9.73
C GLY A 105 -5.59 -14.44 -11.04
N ILE A 106 -4.33 -14.57 -11.46
CA ILE A 106 -3.95 -15.36 -12.64
C ILE A 106 -4.36 -16.82 -12.45
N LEU A 107 -4.05 -17.43 -11.31
CA LEU A 107 -4.41 -18.82 -11.01
C LEU A 107 -5.92 -19.03 -10.98
N GLN A 108 -6.68 -18.12 -10.40
CA GLN A 108 -8.14 -18.18 -10.37
C GLN A 108 -8.76 -18.18 -11.77
N LEU A 109 -8.24 -17.35 -12.66
CA LEU A 109 -8.69 -17.29 -14.06
C LEU A 109 -8.37 -18.60 -14.81
N TYR A 110 -7.14 -19.08 -14.72
CA TYR A 110 -6.68 -20.29 -15.39
C TYR A 110 -7.37 -21.56 -14.88
N LYS A 111 -7.68 -21.61 -13.60
CA LYS A 111 -8.32 -22.77 -12.94
C LYS A 111 -9.83 -22.63 -12.84
N GLN A 112 -10.42 -21.58 -13.42
CA GLN A 112 -11.87 -21.37 -13.42
C GLN A 112 -12.48 -21.43 -12.00
N SER A 113 -11.82 -20.82 -11.02
CA SER A 113 -12.18 -20.93 -9.60
C SER A 113 -13.62 -20.52 -9.31
N ARG A 114 -14.16 -19.53 -10.05
CA ARG A 114 -15.57 -19.11 -9.92
C ARG A 114 -16.55 -20.22 -10.29
N PHE A 115 -16.27 -21.00 -11.35
CA PHE A 115 -17.10 -22.13 -11.76
C PHE A 115 -17.16 -23.19 -10.65
N PHE A 116 -16.01 -23.55 -10.09
CA PHE A 116 -15.96 -24.55 -9.03
C PHE A 116 -16.58 -24.04 -7.72
N ALA A 117 -16.38 -22.77 -7.35
CA ALA A 117 -17.03 -22.18 -6.18
C ALA A 117 -18.56 -22.16 -6.31
N ALA A 118 -19.08 -21.81 -7.49
CA ALA A 118 -20.52 -21.82 -7.74
C ALA A 118 -21.11 -23.24 -7.66
N ASN A 119 -20.41 -24.23 -8.21
CA ASN A 119 -20.84 -25.63 -8.11
C ASN A 119 -20.80 -26.14 -6.67
N GLN A 120 -19.76 -25.78 -5.91
CA GLN A 120 -19.65 -26.14 -4.50
C GLN A 120 -20.80 -25.55 -3.66
N ALA A 121 -21.14 -24.29 -3.89
CA ALA A 121 -22.27 -23.63 -3.21
C ALA A 121 -23.64 -24.30 -3.49
N GLN A 122 -23.77 -24.97 -4.65
CA GLN A 122 -24.95 -25.70 -5.06
C GLN A 122 -24.87 -27.21 -4.77
N HIS A 123 -23.83 -27.68 -4.08
CA HIS A 123 -23.56 -29.11 -3.85
C HIS A 123 -23.50 -29.92 -5.14
N LYS A 124 -23.05 -29.28 -6.25
CA LYS A 124 -23.03 -29.87 -7.60
C LYS A 124 -21.64 -30.38 -7.94
N TRP A 125 -21.54 -31.63 -8.34
CA TRP A 125 -20.32 -32.24 -8.87
C TRP A 125 -20.32 -32.18 -10.40
N GLU A 126 -19.62 -31.19 -10.97
CA GLU A 126 -19.54 -30.99 -12.41
C GLU A 126 -18.07 -30.87 -12.86
N LYS A 127 -17.70 -31.61 -13.88
CA LYS A 127 -16.38 -31.56 -14.47
C LYS A 127 -16.26 -30.36 -15.41
N HIS A 128 -15.24 -29.54 -15.22
CA HIS A 128 -14.85 -28.54 -16.20
C HIS A 128 -13.68 -29.08 -17.04
N ARG A 129 -13.90 -29.25 -18.35
CA ARG A 129 -12.86 -29.68 -19.29
C ARG A 129 -12.15 -28.46 -19.86
N GLY A 130 -10.84 -28.55 -20.12
CA GLY A 130 -10.07 -27.47 -20.75
C GLY A 130 -9.50 -26.47 -19.77
N LEU A 131 -9.28 -26.84 -18.49
CA LEU A 131 -8.51 -26.05 -17.57
C LEU A 131 -7.10 -25.81 -18.11
N LEU A 132 -6.66 -24.57 -18.06
CA LEU A 132 -5.36 -24.17 -18.54
C LEU A 132 -4.27 -24.40 -17.49
N GLU A 133 -3.06 -24.65 -17.97
CA GLU A 133 -1.85 -24.68 -17.16
C GLU A 133 -1.03 -23.41 -17.38
N LEU A 134 -0.37 -22.92 -16.34
CA LEU A 134 0.53 -21.77 -16.42
C LEU A 134 1.89 -22.13 -16.99
N SER A 135 2.34 -23.36 -16.79
CA SER A 135 3.62 -23.84 -17.28
C SER A 135 3.83 -23.50 -18.76
N SER A 136 5.00 -22.99 -19.09
CA SER A 136 5.41 -22.56 -20.43
C SER A 136 4.61 -21.40 -21.06
N LYS A 137 3.65 -20.80 -20.34
CA LYS A 137 2.94 -19.60 -20.82
C LYS A 137 3.85 -18.38 -20.80
N ARG A 138 3.55 -17.42 -21.67
CA ARG A 138 4.24 -16.14 -21.73
C ARG A 138 3.48 -15.09 -20.93
N VAL A 139 4.20 -14.35 -20.10
CA VAL A 139 3.65 -13.24 -19.31
C VAL A 139 4.51 -12.02 -19.57
N CYS A 140 3.86 -10.89 -19.80
CA CYS A 140 4.49 -9.59 -19.87
C CYS A 140 4.18 -8.83 -18.58
N ILE A 141 5.20 -8.28 -17.94
CA ILE A 141 5.08 -7.40 -16.77
C ILE A 141 5.48 -6.00 -17.22
N LEU A 142 4.51 -5.08 -17.20
CA LEU A 142 4.73 -3.68 -17.50
C LEU A 142 5.02 -2.94 -16.20
N GLY A 143 6.24 -2.40 -16.06
CA GLY A 143 6.74 -1.81 -14.82
C GLY A 143 7.53 -2.81 -13.96
N CYS A 144 8.84 -2.60 -13.86
CA CYS A 144 9.76 -3.48 -13.13
C CYS A 144 10.24 -2.84 -11.80
N GLY A 145 9.35 -2.10 -11.12
CA GLY A 145 9.54 -1.64 -9.74
C GLY A 145 9.44 -2.79 -8.73
N ASP A 146 9.30 -2.47 -7.45
CA ASP A 146 9.29 -3.47 -6.37
C ASP A 146 8.20 -4.53 -6.54
N VAL A 147 6.98 -4.13 -6.86
CA VAL A 147 5.85 -5.05 -7.10
C VAL A 147 6.11 -5.93 -8.33
N GLY A 148 6.57 -5.32 -9.44
CA GLY A 148 6.86 -6.07 -10.68
C GLY A 148 7.93 -7.12 -10.49
N ARG A 149 8.97 -6.83 -9.73
CA ARG A 149 10.04 -7.78 -9.38
C ARG A 149 9.51 -8.93 -8.52
N GLU A 150 8.68 -8.64 -7.52
CA GLU A 150 8.07 -9.66 -6.67
C GLU A 150 7.08 -10.56 -7.44
N ILE A 151 6.33 -10.01 -8.40
CA ILE A 151 5.49 -10.80 -9.33
C ILE A 151 6.40 -11.69 -10.19
N ALA A 152 7.45 -11.14 -10.81
CA ALA A 152 8.37 -11.88 -11.66
C ALA A 152 9.01 -13.07 -10.94
N LYS A 153 9.45 -12.86 -9.70
CA LYS A 153 10.02 -13.92 -8.84
C LYS A 153 9.05 -15.10 -8.66
N ARG A 154 7.78 -14.82 -8.36
CA ARG A 154 6.76 -15.85 -8.15
C ARG A 154 6.36 -16.56 -9.44
N LEU A 155 6.17 -15.81 -10.51
CA LEU A 155 5.80 -16.37 -11.81
C LEU A 155 6.93 -17.22 -12.42
N LYS A 156 8.20 -16.86 -12.17
CA LYS A 156 9.34 -17.68 -12.56
C LYS A 156 9.33 -19.05 -11.88
N ALA A 157 8.94 -19.10 -10.60
CA ALA A 157 8.80 -20.36 -9.87
C ALA A 157 7.69 -21.27 -10.43
N LEU A 158 6.70 -20.69 -11.13
CA LEU A 158 5.63 -21.43 -11.83
C LEU A 158 6.00 -21.81 -13.29
N SER A 159 7.28 -21.75 -13.66
CA SER A 159 7.81 -22.11 -14.99
C SER A 159 7.22 -21.30 -16.15
N LEU A 160 6.88 -20.02 -15.90
CA LEU A 160 6.43 -19.10 -16.93
C LEU A 160 7.62 -18.46 -17.69
N ARG A 161 7.38 -18.10 -18.96
CA ARG A 161 8.30 -17.29 -19.75
C ARG A 161 7.98 -15.82 -19.54
N LEU A 162 8.90 -15.07 -18.94
CA LEU A 162 8.69 -13.66 -18.57
C LEU A 162 9.28 -12.73 -19.60
N THR A 163 8.54 -11.67 -19.92
CA THR A 163 9.02 -10.47 -20.59
C THR A 163 8.83 -9.30 -19.62
N LEU A 164 9.90 -8.60 -19.28
CA LEU A 164 9.86 -7.43 -18.40
C LEU A 164 10.01 -6.18 -19.25
N ILE A 165 9.10 -5.24 -19.10
CA ILE A 165 9.15 -3.93 -19.74
C ILE A 165 9.40 -2.90 -18.64
N PHE A 166 10.51 -2.19 -18.75
CA PHE A 166 10.87 -1.10 -17.85
C PHE A 166 10.22 0.19 -18.35
N ILE A 167 9.54 0.90 -17.46
CA ILE A 167 8.93 2.21 -17.67
C ILE A 167 9.49 3.16 -16.62
#